data_a3e3826c1d25884c8307356c7a307c50
#
_entry.id   a3e3826c1d25884c8307356c7a307c50
#
_cell.length_a   1.000
_cell.length_b   1.000
_cell.length_c   1.000
_cell.angle_alpha   90.00
_cell.angle_beta   90.00
_cell.angle_gamma   90.00
#
_symmetry.space_group_name_H-M   'P 1'
#
loop_
_entity.id
_entity.type
_entity.pdbx_description
1 polymer ?
#
loop_
_entity_poly.entity_id
_entity_poly.type
_entity_poly.pdbx_seq_one_letter_code
_entity_poly.pdbx_strand_id
1 'polypeptide(L)'
;SPDVSVSTNLGSWINRKGLFSRKDTSDIFKDRKIPSAQKWIFSPDGQHIELGIAEMNLFIMLGSAGLSHELFNERLFPIGTVYDSFIARGLDALNYACYQDARFIIVGTPSGVSLAPEGGAHQSIGTPLTGISQPGLLSFEPAFADELSIILNYSFNYLQDENGGSVYIRLS
;
A
#
# COMPACT_ATOMS: atom_id res chain seq x y z
N SER A 1 0.51 -5.64 -1.03
CA SER A 1 1.51 -5.02 -1.92
C SER A 1 1.65 -5.80 -3.21
N PRO A 2 2.14 -5.19 -4.30
CA PRO A 2 2.40 -5.87 -5.57
C PRO A 2 3.87 -6.37 -5.65
N ASP A 3 4.21 -7.38 -4.86
CA ASP A 3 5.54 -8.03 -4.84
C ASP A 3 6.72 -7.12 -4.46
N VAL A 4 6.48 -6.12 -3.62
CA VAL A 4 7.51 -5.18 -3.15
C VAL A 4 7.75 -5.24 -1.64
N SER A 5 7.17 -6.22 -0.95
CA SER A 5 7.16 -6.31 0.51
C SER A 5 8.55 -6.36 1.14
N VAL A 6 9.48 -7.06 0.52
CA VAL A 6 10.86 -7.18 1.02
C VAL A 6 11.63 -5.89 0.78
N SER A 7 11.57 -5.35 -0.43
CA SER A 7 12.30 -4.13 -0.81
C SER A 7 11.77 -2.86 -0.16
N THR A 8 10.53 -2.87 0.31
CA THR A 8 9.92 -1.79 1.10
C THR A 8 10.01 -2.00 2.61
N ASN A 9 10.85 -2.94 3.06
CA ASN A 9 11.10 -3.25 4.48
C ASN A 9 9.87 -3.74 5.28
N LEU A 10 8.84 -4.25 4.60
CA LEU A 10 7.65 -4.81 5.25
C LEU A 10 7.85 -6.24 5.79
N GLY A 11 8.97 -6.89 5.49
CA GLY A 11 9.20 -8.30 5.82
C GLY A 11 9.01 -8.63 7.31
N SER A 12 9.50 -7.78 8.23
CA SER A 12 9.34 -7.98 9.67
C SER A 12 7.89 -7.85 10.11
N TRP A 13 7.14 -6.94 9.51
CA TRP A 13 5.71 -6.77 9.79
C TRP A 13 4.92 -7.98 9.29
N ILE A 14 5.19 -8.45 8.07
CA ILE A 14 4.54 -9.62 7.48
C ILE A 14 4.86 -10.90 8.26
N ASN A 15 6.11 -11.08 8.70
CA ASN A 15 6.49 -12.21 9.57
C ASN A 15 5.67 -12.24 10.87
N ARG A 16 5.21 -11.08 11.35
CA ARG A 16 4.41 -10.96 12.58
C ARG A 16 2.90 -11.09 12.33
N LYS A 17 2.42 -10.55 11.21
CA LYS A 17 0.99 -10.42 10.93
C LYS A 17 0.45 -11.46 9.94
N GLY A 18 1.33 -12.16 9.25
CA GLY A 18 0.98 -13.19 8.27
C GLY A 18 0.38 -12.67 6.99
N LEU A 19 0.34 -13.54 6.01
CA LEU A 19 -0.29 -13.33 4.70
C LEU A 19 -1.74 -13.82 4.75
N PHE A 20 -2.64 -13.00 4.21
CA PHE A 20 -4.04 -13.41 4.09
C PHE A 20 -4.20 -14.51 3.04
N SER A 21 -4.88 -15.56 3.43
CA SER A 21 -5.36 -16.62 2.55
C SER A 21 -6.73 -17.10 3.03
N ARG A 22 -7.62 -17.43 2.11
CA ARG A 22 -8.94 -17.97 2.46
C ARG A 22 -8.87 -19.33 3.16
N LYS A 23 -7.74 -20.00 3.09
CA LYS A 23 -7.47 -21.29 3.73
C LYS A 23 -6.08 -21.28 4.30
N ASP A 24 -5.88 -22.02 5.38
CA ASP A 24 -4.54 -22.34 5.84
C ASP A 24 -3.79 -23.10 4.76
N THR A 25 -2.54 -22.71 4.53
CA THR A 25 -1.66 -23.39 3.58
C THR A 25 -0.41 -23.87 4.29
N SER A 26 0.11 -25.04 3.88
CA SER A 26 1.39 -25.53 4.38
C SER A 26 2.53 -24.66 3.86
N ASP A 27 3.51 -24.43 4.72
CA ASP A 27 4.76 -23.78 4.33
C ASP A 27 5.70 -24.82 3.70
N ILE A 28 5.76 -24.81 2.36
CA ILE A 28 6.59 -25.74 1.57
C ILE A 28 8.09 -25.65 1.96
N PHE A 29 8.59 -24.47 2.28
CA PHE A 29 9.99 -24.29 2.68
C PHE A 29 10.26 -24.93 4.04
N LYS A 30 9.33 -24.79 4.99
CA LYS A 30 9.39 -25.45 6.30
C LYS A 30 9.31 -26.96 6.16
N ASP A 31 8.37 -27.45 5.34
CA ASP A 31 8.17 -28.89 5.11
C ASP A 31 9.42 -29.52 4.47
N ARG A 32 10.08 -28.79 3.58
CA ARG A 32 11.33 -29.21 2.92
C ARG A 32 12.59 -28.85 3.72
N LYS A 33 12.47 -28.29 4.93
CA LYS A 33 13.59 -27.83 5.78
C LYS A 33 14.54 -26.86 5.08
N ILE A 34 14.02 -26.02 4.20
CA ILE A 34 14.80 -25.00 3.50
C ILE A 34 14.87 -23.76 4.40
N PRO A 35 16.07 -23.30 4.78
CA PRO A 35 16.20 -22.07 5.57
C PRO A 35 15.64 -20.86 4.81
N SER A 36 14.79 -20.08 5.47
CA SER A 36 14.27 -18.82 4.92
C SER A 36 14.19 -17.75 6.01
N ALA A 37 14.58 -16.54 5.68
CA ALA A 37 14.34 -15.37 6.53
C ALA A 37 12.87 -14.94 6.51
N GLN A 38 12.14 -15.32 5.47
CA GLN A 38 10.71 -15.09 5.33
C GLN A 38 9.96 -16.23 6.03
N LYS A 39 9.30 -15.89 7.13
CA LYS A 39 8.49 -16.82 7.92
C LYS A 39 7.01 -16.57 7.69
N TRP A 40 6.64 -16.31 6.47
CA TRP A 40 5.29 -15.93 6.11
C TRP A 40 4.34 -17.12 6.24
N ILE A 41 3.34 -16.95 7.06
CA ILE A 41 2.27 -17.92 7.25
C ILE A 41 1.03 -17.41 6.50
N PHE A 42 0.45 -18.26 5.69
CA PHE A 42 -0.79 -17.98 4.98
C PHE A 42 -1.96 -18.49 5.81
N SER A 43 -2.85 -17.60 6.22
CA SER A 43 -4.04 -17.95 7.01
C SER A 43 -5.17 -16.95 6.80
N PRO A 44 -6.40 -17.29 7.18
CA PRO A 44 -7.53 -16.34 7.18
C PRO A 44 -7.32 -15.13 8.11
N ASP A 45 -6.48 -15.26 9.13
CA ASP A 45 -6.16 -14.20 10.08
C ASP A 45 -5.01 -13.29 9.62
N GLY A 46 -4.39 -13.62 8.49
CA GLY A 46 -3.29 -12.83 7.92
C GLY A 46 -3.75 -11.42 7.51
N GLN A 47 -2.93 -10.42 7.81
CA GLN A 47 -3.26 -9.01 7.54
C GLN A 47 -2.57 -8.43 6.30
N HIS A 48 -1.72 -9.21 5.63
CA HIS A 48 -1.06 -8.76 4.42
C HIS A 48 -1.57 -9.52 3.20
N ILE A 49 -1.94 -8.79 2.16
CA ILE A 49 -2.32 -9.35 0.86
C ILE A 49 -1.17 -9.11 -0.11
N GLU A 50 -0.53 -10.20 -0.55
CA GLU A 50 0.49 -10.15 -1.57
C GLU A 50 -0.16 -10.45 -2.93
N LEU A 51 -0.02 -9.51 -3.87
CA LEU A 51 -0.73 -9.53 -5.15
C LEU A 51 0.14 -10.00 -6.33
N GLY A 52 1.43 -10.23 -6.08
CA GLY A 52 2.39 -10.42 -7.17
C GLY A 52 2.65 -9.11 -7.92
N ILE A 53 3.40 -9.15 -9.01
CA ILE A 53 3.76 -7.96 -9.81
C ILE A 53 2.51 -7.44 -10.55
N ALA A 54 1.65 -6.71 -9.85
CA ALA A 54 0.34 -6.30 -10.35
C ALA A 54 -0.15 -5.00 -9.67
N GLU A 55 0.43 -3.86 -10.05
CA GLU A 55 0.11 -2.55 -9.49
C GLU A 55 -1.35 -2.14 -9.74
N MET A 56 -1.89 -2.47 -10.92
CA MET A 56 -3.32 -2.25 -11.21
C MET A 56 -4.22 -2.99 -10.22
N ASN A 57 -3.89 -4.24 -9.89
CA ASN A 57 -4.65 -5.03 -8.91
C ASN A 57 -4.57 -4.44 -7.50
N LEU A 58 -3.44 -3.79 -7.15
CA LEU A 58 -3.32 -3.06 -5.88
C LEU A 58 -4.38 -1.96 -5.79
N PHE A 59 -4.51 -1.11 -6.80
CA PHE A 59 -5.46 0.00 -6.78
C PHE A 59 -6.91 -0.47 -6.82
N ILE A 60 -7.22 -1.52 -7.58
CA ILE A 60 -8.55 -2.15 -7.56
C ILE A 60 -8.87 -2.70 -6.17
N MET A 61 -7.90 -3.35 -5.52
CA MET A 61 -8.08 -3.89 -4.17
C MET A 61 -8.25 -2.77 -3.13
N LEU A 62 -7.46 -1.70 -3.23
CA LEU A 62 -7.58 -0.54 -2.35
C LEU A 62 -8.94 0.14 -2.50
N GLY A 63 -9.40 0.32 -3.73
CA GLY A 63 -10.74 0.84 -4.01
C GLY A 63 -11.83 -0.03 -3.39
N SER A 64 -11.80 -1.33 -3.63
CA SER A 64 -12.78 -2.27 -3.10
C SER A 64 -12.77 -2.32 -1.57
N ALA A 65 -11.60 -2.39 -0.94
CA ALA A 65 -11.49 -2.40 0.52
C ALA A 65 -11.83 -1.03 1.13
N GLY A 66 -11.51 0.06 0.44
CA GLY A 66 -11.84 1.41 0.86
C GLY A 66 -13.32 1.74 0.83
N LEU A 67 -14.09 1.02 0.02
CA LEU A 67 -15.56 1.12 -0.05
C LEU A 67 -16.28 0.20 0.96
N SER A 68 -15.57 -0.52 1.80
CA SER A 68 -16.15 -1.50 2.74
C SER A 68 -17.21 -0.88 3.66
N HIS A 69 -17.02 0.37 4.05
CA HIS A 69 -17.98 1.10 4.87
C HIS A 69 -19.33 1.27 4.16
N GLU A 70 -19.33 1.72 2.91
CA GLU A 70 -20.53 1.91 2.11
C GLU A 70 -21.23 0.58 1.79
N LEU A 71 -20.44 -0.47 1.52
CA LEU A 71 -20.96 -1.76 1.09
C LEU A 71 -21.43 -2.65 2.25
N PHE A 72 -20.74 -2.57 3.40
CA PHE A 72 -20.93 -3.52 4.50
C PHE A 72 -21.11 -2.87 5.87
N ASN A 73 -21.10 -1.54 5.94
CA ASN A 73 -21.14 -0.77 7.19
C ASN A 73 -19.97 -1.09 8.15
N GLU A 74 -18.85 -1.55 7.60
CA GLU A 74 -17.64 -1.90 8.33
C GLU A 74 -16.44 -1.19 7.70
N ARG A 75 -15.79 -0.29 8.45
CA ARG A 75 -14.66 0.46 7.91
C ARG A 75 -13.36 -0.31 8.05
N LEU A 76 -12.78 -0.64 6.93
CA LEU A 76 -11.39 -1.11 6.85
C LEU A 76 -10.43 0.10 6.71
N PHE A 77 -9.17 -0.11 7.08
CA PHE A 77 -8.06 0.82 6.86
C PHE A 77 -7.05 0.21 5.88
N PRO A 78 -7.37 0.15 4.59
CA PRO A 78 -6.47 -0.45 3.62
C PRO A 78 -5.26 0.46 3.40
N ILE A 79 -4.05 -0.14 3.51
CA ILE A 79 -2.78 0.52 3.23
C ILE A 79 -2.09 -0.25 2.11
N GLY A 80 -1.86 0.41 0.99
CA GLY A 80 -1.11 -0.15 -0.13
C GLY A 80 0.30 0.40 -0.21
N THR A 81 1.29 -0.46 -0.44
CA THR A 81 2.66 -0.03 -0.74
C THR A 81 3.00 -0.35 -2.19
N VAL A 82 3.65 0.56 -2.85
CA VAL A 82 4.07 0.42 -4.24
C VAL A 82 5.40 1.17 -4.44
N TYR A 83 6.25 0.72 -5.35
CA TYR A 83 7.33 1.58 -5.81
C TYR A 83 6.75 2.84 -6.42
N ASP A 84 7.20 3.99 -5.94
CA ASP A 84 6.63 5.29 -6.30
C ASP A 84 6.55 5.49 -7.83
N SER A 85 7.60 5.11 -8.55
CA SER A 85 7.63 5.18 -10.02
C SER A 85 6.54 4.35 -10.72
N PHE A 86 6.03 3.31 -10.07
CA PHE A 86 5.05 2.39 -10.67
C PHE A 86 3.61 2.74 -10.34
N ILE A 87 3.37 3.82 -9.61
CA ILE A 87 2.01 4.34 -9.37
C ILE A 87 1.29 4.62 -10.71
N ALA A 88 2.06 5.05 -11.71
CA ALA A 88 1.54 5.33 -13.05
C ALA A 88 0.90 4.11 -13.74
N ARG A 89 1.28 2.89 -13.36
CA ARG A 89 0.72 1.65 -13.94
C ARG A 89 -0.72 1.37 -13.52
N GLY A 90 -1.21 2.05 -12.51
CA GLY A 90 -2.55 1.85 -11.97
C GLY A 90 -3.38 3.13 -11.85
N LEU A 91 -2.98 4.22 -12.53
CA LEU A 91 -3.63 5.54 -12.41
C LEU A 91 -5.13 5.49 -12.73
N ASP A 92 -5.55 4.72 -13.71
CA ASP A 92 -6.97 4.61 -14.05
C ASP A 92 -7.78 4.04 -12.87
N ALA A 93 -7.32 2.96 -12.28
CA ALA A 93 -7.97 2.37 -11.11
C ALA A 93 -7.88 3.28 -9.87
N LEU A 94 -6.78 4.01 -9.68
CA LEU A 94 -6.64 5.01 -8.62
C LEU A 94 -7.65 6.14 -8.79
N ASN A 95 -7.76 6.69 -9.99
CA ASN A 95 -8.72 7.75 -10.31
C ASN A 95 -10.16 7.30 -10.03
N TYR A 96 -10.49 6.07 -10.43
CA TYR A 96 -11.81 5.51 -10.21
C TYR A 96 -12.10 5.27 -8.72
N ALA A 97 -11.13 4.77 -7.97
CA ALA A 97 -11.26 4.59 -6.53
C ALA A 97 -11.51 5.93 -5.81
N CYS A 98 -10.77 6.98 -6.17
CA CYS A 98 -10.99 8.33 -5.63
C CYS A 98 -12.35 8.90 -6.05
N TYR A 99 -12.76 8.70 -7.30
CA TYR A 99 -14.07 9.14 -7.80
C TYR A 99 -15.24 8.48 -7.04
N GLN A 100 -15.08 7.23 -6.63
CA GLN A 100 -16.07 6.50 -5.84
C GLN A 100 -16.00 6.80 -4.33
N ASP A 101 -15.15 7.73 -3.92
CA ASP A 101 -14.92 8.07 -2.51
C ASP A 101 -14.41 6.88 -1.66
N ALA A 102 -13.66 5.97 -2.25
CA ALA A 102 -12.97 4.93 -1.51
C ALA A 102 -11.94 5.53 -0.54
N ARG A 103 -11.79 4.93 0.64
CA ARG A 103 -10.96 5.43 1.73
C ARG A 103 -9.77 4.53 1.98
N PHE A 104 -8.57 4.97 1.58
CA PHE A 104 -7.33 4.18 1.70
C PHE A 104 -6.11 5.07 1.85
N ILE A 105 -5.01 4.47 2.29
CA ILE A 105 -3.68 5.07 2.27
C ILE A 105 -2.84 4.34 1.22
N ILE A 106 -2.22 5.07 0.32
CA ILE A 106 -1.20 4.54 -0.58
C ILE A 106 0.16 5.11 -0.21
N VAL A 107 1.17 4.24 -0.14
CA VAL A 107 2.54 4.61 0.19
C VAL A 107 3.44 4.30 -1.00
N GLY A 108 3.95 5.35 -1.65
CA GLY A 108 4.97 5.25 -2.70
C GLY A 108 6.35 5.17 -2.05
N THR A 109 6.98 3.99 -2.06
CA THR A 109 8.27 3.77 -1.39
C THR A 109 9.06 2.63 -2.03
N PRO A 110 10.40 2.78 -2.21
CA PRO A 110 11.13 4.04 -2.09
C PRO A 110 10.75 5.06 -3.17
N SER A 111 11.06 6.32 -2.92
CA SER A 111 10.82 7.41 -3.85
C SER A 111 12.03 8.36 -3.94
N GLY A 112 11.98 9.33 -4.82
CA GLY A 112 12.94 10.42 -4.89
C GLY A 112 14.40 9.96 -4.93
N VAL A 113 15.22 10.52 -4.04
CA VAL A 113 16.67 10.28 -4.00
C VAL A 113 17.02 8.84 -3.61
N SER A 114 16.20 8.18 -2.81
CA SER A 114 16.42 6.78 -2.41
C SER A 114 16.23 5.80 -3.56
N LEU A 115 15.36 6.14 -4.52
CA LEU A 115 15.09 5.33 -5.70
C LEU A 115 16.02 5.68 -6.88
N ALA A 116 16.54 6.90 -6.92
CA ALA A 116 17.36 7.40 -8.03
C ALA A 116 18.54 6.51 -8.44
N PRO A 117 19.27 5.84 -7.52
CA PRO A 117 20.38 4.97 -7.89
C PRO A 117 19.97 3.75 -8.73
N GLU A 118 18.71 3.31 -8.67
CA GLU A 118 18.20 2.22 -9.52
C GLU A 118 18.09 2.65 -10.99
N GLY A 119 17.96 3.97 -11.26
CA GLY A 119 17.96 4.55 -12.59
C GLY A 119 16.82 4.11 -13.50
N GLY A 120 16.86 4.55 -14.72
CA GLY A 120 15.95 4.10 -15.78
C GLY A 120 14.46 4.24 -15.42
N ALA A 121 13.73 3.14 -15.51
CA ALA A 121 12.30 3.09 -15.27
C ALA A 121 11.89 3.30 -13.80
N HIS A 122 12.84 3.36 -12.87
CA HIS A 122 12.58 3.55 -11.45
C HIS A 122 12.60 5.02 -11.01
N GLN A 123 12.85 5.93 -11.92
CA GLN A 123 12.77 7.36 -11.61
C GLN A 123 11.33 7.84 -11.48
N SER A 124 11.06 8.66 -10.46
CA SER A 124 9.72 9.09 -10.09
C SER A 124 9.55 10.60 -10.01
N ILE A 125 10.12 11.33 -10.97
CA ILE A 125 10.13 12.81 -11.00
C ILE A 125 8.71 13.39 -11.09
N GLY A 126 7.82 12.74 -11.82
CA GLY A 126 6.45 13.21 -12.07
C GLY A 126 5.40 12.76 -11.05
N THR A 127 5.73 11.81 -10.17
CA THR A 127 4.73 11.21 -9.27
C THR A 127 4.14 12.17 -8.23
N PRO A 128 4.84 13.23 -7.74
CA PRO A 128 4.22 14.22 -6.87
C PRO A 128 2.99 14.88 -7.50
N LEU A 129 2.98 15.05 -8.83
CA LEU A 129 1.84 15.63 -9.55
C LEU A 129 0.58 14.78 -9.43
N THR A 130 0.70 13.46 -9.33
CA THR A 130 -0.43 12.55 -9.12
C THR A 130 -1.20 12.92 -7.85
N GLY A 131 -0.48 13.10 -6.73
CA GLY A 131 -1.12 13.49 -5.47
C GLY A 131 -1.73 14.88 -5.49
N ILE A 132 -1.11 15.82 -6.22
CA ILE A 132 -1.59 17.22 -6.27
C ILE A 132 -2.80 17.38 -7.20
N SER A 133 -2.82 16.62 -8.31
CA SER A 133 -3.85 16.76 -9.35
C SER A 133 -5.09 15.91 -9.14
N GLN A 134 -5.03 14.89 -8.25
CA GLN A 134 -6.12 13.95 -8.07
C GLN A 134 -7.13 14.46 -7.02
N PRO A 135 -8.39 14.76 -7.41
CA PRO A 135 -9.43 15.07 -6.45
C PRO A 135 -9.69 13.90 -5.48
N GLY A 136 -9.95 14.21 -4.22
CA GLY A 136 -10.20 13.20 -3.18
C GLY A 136 -8.95 12.50 -2.63
N LEU A 137 -7.76 12.97 -3.04
CA LEU A 137 -6.48 12.43 -2.59
C LEU A 137 -5.63 13.51 -1.95
N LEU A 138 -5.38 13.42 -0.64
CA LEU A 138 -4.38 14.25 0.03
C LEU A 138 -2.98 13.65 -0.18
N SER A 139 -1.98 14.51 -0.38
CA SER A 139 -0.63 14.08 -0.67
C SER A 139 0.37 14.64 0.33
N PHE A 140 1.27 13.78 0.84
CA PHE A 140 2.32 14.12 1.79
C PHE A 140 3.66 13.52 1.39
N GLU A 141 4.73 14.22 1.73
CA GLU A 141 6.12 13.76 1.54
C GLU A 141 6.94 14.12 2.79
N PRO A 142 6.83 13.34 3.88
CA PRO A 142 7.57 13.61 5.11
C PRO A 142 9.07 13.38 4.91
N ALA A 143 9.89 14.25 5.52
CA ALA A 143 11.33 14.12 5.51
C ALA A 143 11.85 13.27 6.69
N PHE A 144 11.09 13.17 7.78
CA PHE A 144 11.50 12.50 9.01
C PHE A 144 10.42 11.54 9.54
N ALA A 145 10.85 10.56 10.33
CA ALA A 145 9.95 9.53 10.87
C ALA A 145 8.90 10.05 11.86
N ASP A 146 9.20 11.11 12.59
CA ASP A 146 8.26 11.77 13.49
C ASP A 146 7.17 12.51 12.72
N GLU A 147 7.50 13.17 11.61
CA GLU A 147 6.52 13.75 10.69
C GLU A 147 5.62 12.67 10.11
N LEU A 148 6.19 11.54 9.67
CA LEU A 148 5.42 10.41 9.17
C LEU A 148 4.43 9.90 10.23
N SER A 149 4.84 9.83 11.50
CA SER A 149 3.96 9.41 12.60
C SER A 149 2.75 10.34 12.76
N ILE A 150 2.98 11.65 12.68
CA ILE A 150 1.91 12.67 12.74
C ILE A 150 0.98 12.54 11.53
N ILE A 151 1.55 12.42 10.33
CA ILE A 151 0.79 12.27 9.09
C ILE A 151 -0.06 11.00 9.09
N LEU A 152 0.48 9.86 9.55
CA LEU A 152 -0.27 8.62 9.65
C LEU A 152 -1.45 8.75 10.64
N ASN A 153 -1.22 9.34 11.81
CA ASN A 153 -2.30 9.58 12.77
C ASN A 153 -3.39 10.49 12.18
N TYR A 154 -3.00 11.56 11.51
CA TYR A 154 -3.94 12.42 10.78
C TYR A 154 -4.68 11.63 9.69
N SER A 155 -3.97 10.84 8.90
CA SER A 155 -4.54 10.06 7.80
C SER A 155 -5.60 9.07 8.27
N PHE A 156 -5.36 8.36 9.37
CA PHE A 156 -6.36 7.45 9.94
C PHE A 156 -7.63 8.17 10.42
N ASN A 157 -7.50 9.38 10.98
CA ASN A 157 -8.66 10.19 11.32
C ASN A 157 -9.36 10.71 10.07
N TYR A 158 -8.60 11.19 9.08
CA TYR A 158 -9.14 11.70 7.83
C TYR A 158 -9.92 10.65 7.02
N LEU A 159 -9.48 9.40 6.99
CA LEU A 159 -10.22 8.31 6.37
C LEU A 159 -11.60 8.06 7.02
N GLN A 160 -11.79 8.49 8.27
CA GLN A 160 -13.02 8.30 9.04
C GLN A 160 -13.91 9.54 9.05
N ASP A 161 -13.38 10.69 8.65
CA ASP A 161 -14.13 11.96 8.62
C ASP A 161 -15.23 11.90 7.56
N GLU A 162 -16.36 12.53 7.82
CA GLU A 162 -17.47 12.61 6.87
C GLU A 162 -17.04 13.26 5.55
N ASN A 163 -16.19 14.28 5.62
CA ASN A 163 -15.64 14.98 4.46
C ASN A 163 -14.22 14.51 4.12
N GLY A 164 -13.82 13.34 4.61
CA GLY A 164 -12.50 12.79 4.37
C GLY A 164 -12.30 12.25 2.96
N GLY A 165 -11.15 11.64 2.71
CA GLY A 165 -10.77 11.05 1.43
C GLY A 165 -9.63 10.07 1.58
N SER A 166 -8.99 9.72 0.49
CA SER A 166 -7.79 8.89 0.47
C SER A 166 -6.52 9.70 0.67
N VAL A 167 -5.43 9.04 1.03
CA VAL A 167 -4.14 9.67 1.30
C VAL A 167 -3.04 8.99 0.50
N TYR A 168 -2.17 9.80 -0.09
CA TYR A 168 -0.93 9.36 -0.74
C TYR A 168 0.28 9.90 0.04
N ILE A 169 1.16 8.99 0.47
CA ILE A 169 2.38 9.32 1.20
C ILE A 169 3.58 8.85 0.37
N ARG A 170 4.49 9.75 0.05
CA ARG A 170 5.76 9.42 -0.61
C ARG A 170 6.87 9.34 0.44
N LEU A 171 7.64 8.25 0.40
CA LEU A 171 8.76 8.01 1.33
C LEU A 171 10.06 7.80 0.56
N SER A 172 11.08 8.58 0.91
CA SER A 172 12.45 8.50 0.39
C SER A 172 13.36 7.78 1.37
#